data_c6e739d4ed72478a0afbb28d6dfac3a0
#
_entry.id   c6e739d4ed72478a0afbb28d6dfac3a0
#
_cell.length_a   1.000
_cell.length_b   1.000
_cell.length_c   1.000
_cell.angle_alpha   90.00
_cell.angle_beta   90.00
_cell.angle_gamma   90.00
#
_symmetry.space_group_name_H-M   'P 1'
#
loop_
_entity.id
_entity.type
_entity.pdbx_description
1 polymer ?
#
loop_
_entity_poly.entity_id
_entity_poly.type
_entity_poly.pdbx_seq_one_letter_code
_entity_poly.pdbx_strand_id
1 'polypeptide(L)'
;MRLATILLISFLINFKALAETYFPSNTWETRTADDVNLNNDQIDRLFKLTFSDHATMGAVLIKDGYIVKEQYADGFDENSFGTSWSTAKSFYAALIGISIDRGEIDSLDDPVSRYIEEFDKPEKKDITIRQILNMTSGLEFPSHEHEKMFFENDHMKYALNIELESKPGAKFEYNNVNSMLIGEILRNATGKTAKTLIKERIFSKIGLDNFTAWEDSAGNTLTYCCLDMSARDYSRFGLLFSRDGNWDGNNVISKEYVNETLKPYWGSTPSMGWVHSDTRGYSLQWWISKYDEQAKIYNTSGKFGQFIFIDKDRDIIFTRITKYYPTGGDVQNFGPLKFLKFLGSVDAAIGVARFLNNIGLVKFVGGNLQTPVTLEEGESDEFYEQYIEIVNTLATLQAN
;
A
#
# COMPACT_ATOMS: atom_id res chain seq x y z
N MET A 1 -57.31 49.37 -27.89
CA MET A 1 -55.95 49.41 -27.33
C MET A 1 -55.85 48.38 -26.21
N ARG A 2 -55.23 47.23 -26.46
CA ARG A 2 -54.95 46.22 -25.40
C ARG A 2 -53.47 46.23 -25.20
N LEU A 3 -53.00 46.62 -24.03
CA LEU A 3 -51.60 46.50 -23.58
C LEU A 3 -51.33 45.00 -23.31
N ALA A 4 -50.36 44.46 -24.01
CA ALA A 4 -49.79 43.16 -23.69
C ALA A 4 -48.61 43.34 -22.76
N THR A 5 -48.75 42.88 -21.51
CA THR A 5 -47.67 42.87 -20.51
C THR A 5 -46.82 41.63 -20.76
N ILE A 6 -45.59 41.81 -21.25
CA ILE A 6 -44.59 40.73 -21.40
C ILE A 6 -43.93 40.51 -20.04
N LEU A 7 -44.21 39.37 -19.42
CA LEU A 7 -43.50 38.90 -18.22
C LEU A 7 -42.18 38.29 -18.66
N LEU A 8 -41.07 38.94 -18.37
CA LEU A 8 -39.71 38.38 -18.51
C LEU A 8 -39.44 37.51 -17.27
N ILE A 9 -39.52 36.19 -17.42
CA ILE A 9 -39.08 35.23 -16.42
C ILE A 9 -37.59 35.05 -16.59
N SER A 10 -36.79 35.66 -15.76
CA SER A 10 -35.33 35.44 -15.64
C SER A 10 -35.06 34.07 -14.98
N PHE A 11 -34.76 33.10 -15.76
CA PHE A 11 -34.20 31.83 -15.28
C PHE A 11 -32.76 32.10 -14.79
N LEU A 12 -32.59 32.32 -13.50
CA LEU A 12 -31.27 32.23 -12.86
C LEU A 12 -30.84 30.77 -12.83
N ILE A 13 -30.13 30.35 -13.86
CA ILE A 13 -29.39 29.09 -13.83
C ILE A 13 -28.21 29.31 -12.90
N ASN A 14 -28.34 28.82 -11.67
CA ASN A 14 -27.20 28.67 -10.78
C ASN A 14 -26.26 27.64 -11.39
N PHE A 15 -25.31 28.07 -12.19
CA PHE A 15 -24.11 27.30 -12.45
C PHE A 15 -23.35 27.23 -11.11
N LYS A 16 -23.55 26.14 -10.34
CA LYS A 16 -22.48 25.70 -9.45
C LYS A 16 -21.31 25.41 -10.37
N ALA A 17 -20.32 26.28 -10.40
CA ALA A 17 -19.02 25.94 -10.96
C ALA A 17 -18.61 24.65 -10.25
N LEU A 18 -18.54 23.55 -10.99
CA LEU A 18 -17.88 22.34 -10.48
C LEU A 18 -16.48 22.79 -10.12
N ALA A 19 -16.17 22.80 -8.83
CA ALA A 19 -14.83 23.12 -8.39
C ALA A 19 -13.88 22.18 -9.13
N GLU A 20 -12.90 22.76 -9.80
CA GLU A 20 -11.90 21.99 -10.54
C GLU A 20 -11.20 21.06 -9.54
N THR A 21 -11.14 19.79 -9.88
CA THR A 21 -10.53 18.79 -9.00
C THR A 21 -9.02 19.05 -8.93
N TYR A 22 -8.54 19.41 -7.75
CA TYR A 22 -7.13 19.72 -7.54
C TYR A 22 -6.28 18.46 -7.49
N PHE A 23 -5.19 18.46 -8.21
CA PHE A 23 -4.11 17.47 -8.15
C PHE A 23 -2.80 18.15 -7.73
N PRO A 24 -2.06 17.59 -6.77
CA PRO A 24 -0.77 18.16 -6.39
C PRO A 24 0.23 18.03 -7.53
N SER A 25 0.91 19.13 -7.85
CA SER A 25 2.06 19.16 -8.75
C SER A 25 3.31 18.61 -8.01
N ASN A 26 4.49 19.17 -8.24
CA ASN A 26 5.69 18.83 -7.46
C ASN A 26 5.57 19.25 -5.99
N THR A 27 4.69 20.21 -5.69
CA THR A 27 4.39 20.67 -4.35
C THR A 27 2.92 20.43 -4.01
N TRP A 28 2.65 20.25 -2.72
CA TRP A 28 1.31 20.14 -2.20
C TRP A 28 0.79 21.50 -1.74
N GLU A 29 -0.47 21.80 -2.07
CA GLU A 29 -1.19 22.88 -1.40
C GLU A 29 -1.82 22.39 -0.12
N THR A 30 -2.01 23.33 0.82
CA THR A 30 -2.64 23.07 2.12
C THR A 30 -3.99 23.78 2.19
N ARG A 31 -4.91 23.22 2.99
CA ARG A 31 -6.18 23.83 3.37
C ARG A 31 -6.38 23.61 4.86
N THR A 32 -7.09 24.55 5.49
CA THR A 32 -7.54 24.31 6.86
C THR A 32 -8.66 23.27 6.89
N ALA A 33 -8.90 22.67 8.05
CA ALA A 33 -10.02 21.75 8.21
C ALA A 33 -11.37 22.41 7.87
N ASP A 34 -11.52 23.68 8.22
CA ASP A 34 -12.73 24.48 7.93
C ASP A 34 -12.92 24.68 6.42
N ASP A 35 -11.84 24.94 5.65
CA ASP A 35 -11.91 25.10 4.20
C ASP A 35 -12.44 23.85 3.47
N VAL A 36 -12.22 22.69 4.06
CA VAL A 36 -12.61 21.38 3.51
C VAL A 36 -13.73 20.71 4.31
N ASN A 37 -14.34 21.47 5.22
CA ASN A 37 -15.49 21.04 6.01
C ASN A 37 -15.21 19.77 6.84
N LEU A 38 -14.10 19.74 7.56
CA LEU A 38 -13.74 18.70 8.50
C LEU A 38 -13.60 19.24 9.93
N ASN A 39 -13.87 18.39 10.92
CA ASN A 39 -13.80 18.76 12.32
C ASN A 39 -12.36 18.74 12.86
N ASN A 40 -11.86 19.88 13.35
CA ASN A 40 -10.50 20.03 13.88
C ASN A 40 -10.22 19.10 15.06
N ASP A 41 -11.17 18.97 16.00
CA ASP A 41 -10.98 18.14 17.21
C ASP A 41 -10.84 16.65 16.85
N GLN A 42 -11.57 16.18 15.84
CA GLN A 42 -11.46 14.82 15.35
C GLN A 42 -10.12 14.57 14.63
N ILE A 43 -9.64 15.56 13.86
CA ILE A 43 -8.31 15.50 13.22
C ILE A 43 -7.21 15.45 14.29
N ASP A 44 -7.30 16.31 15.30
CA ASP A 44 -6.34 16.32 16.41
C ASP A 44 -6.33 15.01 17.17
N ARG A 45 -7.50 14.42 17.41
CA ARG A 45 -7.63 13.10 18.00
C ARG A 45 -6.98 12.01 17.15
N LEU A 46 -7.19 12.03 15.82
CA LEU A 46 -6.58 11.09 14.88
C LEU A 46 -5.05 11.13 14.95
N PHE A 47 -4.48 12.33 14.91
CA PHE A 47 -3.03 12.51 14.99
C PHE A 47 -2.48 12.14 16.36
N LYS A 48 -3.14 12.51 17.45
CA LYS A 48 -2.77 12.12 18.82
C LYS A 48 -2.75 10.59 18.96
N LEU A 49 -3.77 9.91 18.45
CA LEU A 49 -3.86 8.45 18.43
C LEU A 49 -2.70 7.83 17.63
N THR A 50 -2.45 8.35 16.43
CA THR A 50 -1.40 7.85 15.54
C THR A 50 0.00 8.01 16.16
N PHE A 51 0.26 9.13 16.80
CA PHE A 51 1.55 9.42 17.45
C PHE A 51 1.65 8.92 18.89
N SER A 52 0.63 8.25 19.42
CA SER A 52 0.77 7.50 20.67
C SER A 52 1.71 6.30 20.51
N ASP A 53 1.88 5.81 19.29
CA ASP A 53 2.91 4.85 18.94
C ASP A 53 4.22 5.57 18.59
N HIS A 54 5.25 5.32 19.40
CA HIS A 54 6.58 5.92 19.23
C HIS A 54 7.27 5.57 17.91
N ALA A 55 6.81 4.53 17.22
CA ALA A 55 7.31 4.19 15.90
C ALA A 55 6.84 5.14 14.82
N THR A 56 5.75 5.86 15.01
CA THR A 56 5.26 6.78 14.00
C THR A 56 6.32 7.82 13.64
N MET A 57 6.72 7.85 12.38
CA MET A 57 7.66 8.82 11.85
C MET A 57 6.95 10.02 11.28
N GLY A 58 5.91 9.77 10.48
CA GLY A 58 5.13 10.81 9.85
C GLY A 58 3.71 10.35 9.53
N ALA A 59 2.78 11.29 9.56
CA ALA A 59 1.42 11.09 9.11
C ALA A 59 0.92 12.30 8.32
N VAL A 60 0.11 12.05 7.29
CA VAL A 60 -0.45 13.07 6.39
C VAL A 60 -1.92 12.79 6.18
N LEU A 61 -2.77 13.78 6.41
CA LEU A 61 -4.20 13.77 6.11
C LEU A 61 -4.47 14.64 4.89
N ILE A 62 -5.12 14.04 3.89
CA ILE A 62 -5.51 14.72 2.66
C ILE A 62 -7.02 14.69 2.53
N LYS A 63 -7.60 15.79 2.10
CA LYS A 63 -8.99 15.94 1.72
C LYS A 63 -9.08 16.73 0.42
N ASP A 64 -9.82 16.21 -0.55
CA ASP A 64 -10.04 16.84 -1.86
C ASP A 64 -8.72 17.17 -2.60
N GLY A 65 -7.65 16.39 -2.32
CA GLY A 65 -6.32 16.56 -2.88
C GLY A 65 -5.40 17.52 -2.11
N TYR A 66 -5.89 18.22 -1.09
CA TYR A 66 -5.12 19.17 -0.28
C TYR A 66 -4.62 18.51 1.00
N ILE A 67 -3.41 18.86 1.44
CA ILE A 67 -2.97 18.51 2.79
C ILE A 67 -3.76 19.35 3.79
N VAL A 68 -4.49 18.67 4.68
CA VAL A 68 -5.24 19.31 5.77
C VAL A 68 -4.38 19.37 7.03
N LYS A 69 -3.70 18.29 7.32
CA LYS A 69 -2.76 18.21 8.44
C LYS A 69 -1.66 17.20 8.14
N GLU A 70 -0.47 17.52 8.54
CA GLU A 70 0.65 16.60 8.60
C GLU A 70 1.43 16.81 9.88
N GLN A 71 2.08 15.76 10.35
CA GLN A 71 2.88 15.79 11.55
C GLN A 71 4.02 14.78 11.40
N TYR A 72 5.18 15.13 11.93
CA TYR A 72 6.39 14.33 11.91
C TYR A 72 6.96 14.23 13.31
N ALA A 73 7.57 13.11 13.63
CA ALA A 73 8.28 12.93 14.89
C ALA A 73 9.58 13.76 14.91
N ASP A 74 10.10 14.01 16.09
CA ASP A 74 11.33 14.78 16.27
C ASP A 74 12.48 14.22 15.42
N GLY A 75 13.13 15.10 14.66
CA GLY A 75 14.22 14.76 13.76
C GLY A 75 13.79 14.25 12.38
N PHE A 76 12.50 14.26 12.07
CA PHE A 76 11.94 13.91 10.76
C PHE A 76 11.11 15.06 10.20
N ASP A 77 10.93 15.06 8.89
CA ASP A 77 10.20 16.07 8.11
C ASP A 77 9.48 15.44 6.91
N GLU A 78 8.88 16.28 6.09
CA GLU A 78 8.15 15.89 4.88
C GLU A 78 9.00 15.19 3.81
N ASN A 79 10.32 15.31 3.88
CA ASN A 79 11.27 14.69 2.96
C ASN A 79 11.86 13.39 3.52
N SER A 80 11.56 13.07 4.76
CA SER A 80 12.08 11.87 5.43
C SER A 80 11.46 10.62 4.83
N PHE A 81 12.30 9.68 4.41
CA PHE A 81 11.87 8.42 3.80
C PHE A 81 11.58 7.37 4.86
N GLY A 82 10.49 6.64 4.65
CA GLY A 82 10.16 5.42 5.38
C GLY A 82 9.98 4.26 4.43
N THR A 83 10.26 3.07 4.91
CA THR A 83 10.13 1.82 4.13
C THR A 83 8.70 1.33 4.15
N SER A 84 8.15 1.04 2.97
CA SER A 84 6.76 0.59 2.79
C SER A 84 6.43 -0.76 3.41
N TRP A 85 7.41 -1.65 3.52
CA TRP A 85 7.16 -3.06 3.74
C TRP A 85 6.07 -3.57 2.77
N SER A 86 5.15 -4.36 3.24
CA SER A 86 4.10 -4.97 2.41
C SER A 86 3.13 -3.99 1.75
N THR A 87 3.12 -2.71 2.14
CA THR A 87 2.39 -1.66 1.40
C THR A 87 2.80 -1.61 -0.07
N ALA A 88 4.05 -1.95 -0.41
CA ALA A 88 4.52 -2.05 -1.79
C ALA A 88 3.73 -3.03 -2.65
N LYS A 89 3.13 -4.06 -2.07
CA LYS A 89 2.35 -5.06 -2.81
C LYS A 89 1.23 -4.41 -3.64
N SER A 90 0.54 -3.44 -3.05
CA SER A 90 -0.55 -2.72 -3.74
C SER A 90 -0.03 -1.90 -4.92
N PHE A 91 1.16 -1.33 -4.80
CA PHE A 91 1.79 -0.58 -5.90
C PHE A 91 2.16 -1.49 -7.07
N TYR A 92 2.75 -2.65 -6.79
CA TYR A 92 3.14 -3.59 -7.85
C TYR A 92 1.93 -4.31 -8.45
N ALA A 93 0.89 -4.57 -7.65
CA ALA A 93 -0.37 -5.10 -8.17
C ALA A 93 -1.05 -4.15 -9.17
N ALA A 94 -0.95 -2.84 -8.95
CA ALA A 94 -1.46 -1.83 -9.89
C ALA A 94 -0.81 -1.94 -11.28
N LEU A 95 0.46 -2.39 -11.38
CA LEU A 95 1.12 -2.61 -12.65
C LEU A 95 0.49 -3.76 -13.47
N ILE A 96 -0.08 -4.75 -12.80
CA ILE A 96 -0.86 -5.81 -13.49
C ILE A 96 -2.08 -5.18 -14.18
N GLY A 97 -2.83 -4.32 -13.46
CA GLY A 97 -3.96 -3.60 -14.06
C GLY A 97 -3.55 -2.75 -15.26
N ILE A 98 -2.47 -1.99 -15.13
CA ILE A 98 -1.94 -1.18 -16.23
C ILE A 98 -1.48 -2.07 -17.40
N SER A 99 -0.92 -3.25 -17.14
CA SER A 99 -0.51 -4.17 -18.20
C SER A 99 -1.72 -4.81 -18.89
N ILE A 100 -2.83 -5.02 -18.18
CA ILE A 100 -4.11 -5.42 -18.79
C ILE A 100 -4.65 -4.28 -19.66
N ASP A 101 -4.70 -3.06 -19.17
CA ASP A 101 -5.16 -1.88 -19.92
C ASP A 101 -4.36 -1.65 -21.23
N ARG A 102 -3.11 -2.09 -21.24
CA ARG A 102 -2.20 -1.99 -22.40
C ARG A 102 -2.24 -3.22 -23.33
N GLY A 103 -2.98 -4.26 -22.97
CA GLY A 103 -3.05 -5.52 -23.73
C GLY A 103 -1.77 -6.36 -23.67
N GLU A 104 -0.94 -6.17 -22.67
CA GLU A 104 0.28 -6.97 -22.41
C GLU A 104 -0.07 -8.24 -21.62
N ILE A 105 -1.15 -8.18 -20.84
CA ILE A 105 -1.82 -9.27 -20.13
C ILE A 105 -3.28 -9.23 -20.56
N ASP A 106 -3.88 -10.39 -20.90
CA ASP A 106 -5.25 -10.39 -21.42
C ASP A 106 -6.27 -10.14 -20.30
N SER A 107 -6.09 -10.75 -19.12
CA SER A 107 -7.00 -10.60 -17.99
C SER A 107 -6.40 -11.04 -16.66
N LEU A 108 -7.09 -10.72 -15.56
CA LEU A 108 -6.77 -11.25 -14.24
C LEU A 108 -6.94 -12.78 -14.16
N ASP A 109 -7.74 -13.36 -15.03
CA ASP A 109 -8.05 -14.79 -15.03
C ASP A 109 -7.11 -15.58 -15.94
N ASP A 110 -6.10 -14.94 -16.53
CA ASP A 110 -5.04 -15.62 -17.25
C ASP A 110 -4.29 -16.59 -16.33
N PRO A 111 -3.98 -17.80 -16.79
CA PRO A 111 -3.12 -18.70 -16.05
C PRO A 111 -1.69 -18.15 -16.00
N VAL A 112 -1.10 -18.21 -14.82
CA VAL A 112 0.28 -17.76 -14.56
C VAL A 112 1.29 -18.51 -15.45
N SER A 113 1.00 -19.75 -15.82
CA SER A 113 1.81 -20.57 -16.73
C SER A 113 2.01 -19.96 -18.12
N ARG A 114 1.19 -19.00 -18.54
CA ARG A 114 1.44 -18.24 -19.78
C ARG A 114 2.65 -17.31 -19.69
N TYR A 115 3.01 -16.94 -18.49
CA TYR A 115 4.07 -15.98 -18.21
C TYR A 115 5.26 -16.60 -17.48
N ILE A 116 5.06 -17.69 -16.75
CA ILE A 116 6.07 -18.37 -15.93
C ILE A 116 6.14 -19.84 -16.32
N GLU A 117 7.22 -20.25 -17.00
CA GLU A 117 7.41 -21.62 -17.52
C GLU A 117 7.42 -22.67 -16.38
N GLU A 118 7.97 -22.32 -15.21
CA GLU A 118 8.02 -23.21 -14.04
C GLU A 118 6.63 -23.59 -13.51
N PHE A 119 5.61 -22.83 -13.90
CA PHE A 119 4.20 -23.08 -13.57
C PHE A 119 3.47 -23.92 -14.62
N ASP A 120 4.07 -24.21 -15.77
CA ASP A 120 3.48 -25.13 -16.77
C ASP A 120 3.66 -26.62 -16.36
N LYS A 121 3.09 -26.94 -15.20
CA LYS A 121 3.05 -28.28 -14.61
C LYS A 121 1.60 -28.63 -14.27
N PRO A 122 1.21 -29.91 -14.33
CA PRO A 122 -0.18 -30.32 -14.13
C PRO A 122 -0.84 -29.73 -12.86
N GLU A 123 -0.08 -29.61 -11.77
CA GLU A 123 -0.58 -29.13 -10.47
C GLU A 123 -0.68 -27.61 -10.37
N LYS A 124 0.09 -26.84 -11.17
CA LYS A 124 0.18 -25.38 -11.07
C LYS A 124 -0.36 -24.61 -12.28
N LYS A 125 -0.50 -25.27 -13.43
CA LYS A 125 -0.79 -24.61 -14.72
C LYS A 125 -2.07 -23.81 -14.75
N ASP A 126 -3.03 -24.10 -13.89
CA ASP A 126 -4.33 -23.48 -13.85
C ASP A 126 -4.41 -22.37 -12.76
N ILE A 127 -3.30 -22.08 -12.04
CA ILE A 127 -3.24 -20.94 -11.12
C ILE A 127 -3.36 -19.67 -11.91
N THR A 128 -4.32 -18.81 -11.55
CA THR A 128 -4.55 -17.53 -12.24
C THR A 128 -3.84 -16.35 -11.59
N ILE A 129 -3.62 -15.28 -12.35
CA ILE A 129 -3.09 -14.01 -11.83
C ILE A 129 -4.00 -13.49 -10.70
N ARG A 130 -5.32 -13.61 -10.83
CA ARG A 130 -6.29 -13.27 -9.78
C ARG A 130 -6.02 -14.03 -8.48
N GLN A 131 -5.74 -15.31 -8.56
CA GLN A 131 -5.44 -16.13 -7.37
C GLN A 131 -4.12 -15.73 -6.72
N ILE A 132 -3.12 -15.37 -7.50
CA ILE A 132 -1.86 -14.78 -7.01
C ILE A 132 -2.14 -13.48 -6.26
N LEU A 133 -2.87 -12.54 -6.87
CA LEU A 133 -3.16 -11.23 -6.29
C LEU A 133 -4.08 -11.30 -5.07
N ASN A 134 -4.98 -12.27 -5.03
CA ASN A 134 -5.92 -12.49 -3.92
C ASN A 134 -5.37 -13.40 -2.81
N MET A 135 -4.10 -13.81 -2.89
CA MET A 135 -3.50 -14.71 -1.89
C MET A 135 -4.25 -16.04 -1.75
N THR A 136 -4.72 -16.58 -2.87
CA THR A 136 -5.51 -17.84 -2.92
C THR A 136 -4.92 -18.85 -3.89
N SER A 137 -3.64 -18.72 -4.22
CA SER A 137 -2.95 -19.60 -5.18
C SER A 137 -2.79 -21.03 -4.69
N GLY A 138 -2.83 -21.26 -3.37
CA GLY A 138 -2.54 -22.56 -2.76
C GLY A 138 -1.04 -22.93 -2.75
N LEU A 139 -0.15 -22.01 -3.11
CA LEU A 139 1.30 -22.21 -3.02
C LEU A 139 1.70 -22.37 -1.56
N GLU A 140 2.60 -23.33 -1.33
CA GLU A 140 3.17 -23.58 -0.01
C GLU A 140 3.80 -22.32 0.57
N PHE A 141 3.48 -22.07 1.82
CA PHE A 141 4.13 -21.03 2.59
C PHE A 141 4.14 -21.42 4.06
N PRO A 142 5.18 -22.10 4.50
CA PRO A 142 5.27 -22.55 5.87
C PRO A 142 5.12 -21.40 6.84
N SER A 143 4.18 -21.51 7.77
CA SER A 143 3.78 -20.43 8.70
C SER A 143 4.91 -19.89 9.60
N HIS A 144 5.97 -20.66 9.77
CA HIS A 144 7.17 -20.29 10.55
C HIS A 144 8.32 -19.79 9.68
N GLU A 145 8.16 -19.75 8.36
CA GLU A 145 9.23 -19.49 7.42
C GLU A 145 8.88 -18.35 6.44
N HIS A 146 7.93 -17.49 6.85
CA HIS A 146 7.54 -16.27 6.10
C HIS A 146 8.73 -15.49 5.55
N GLU A 147 9.89 -15.75 6.10
CA GLU A 147 11.08 -14.95 5.93
C GLU A 147 12.23 -15.71 5.27
N LYS A 148 12.09 -17.02 4.99
CA LYS A 148 13.15 -17.76 4.28
C LYS A 148 13.51 -17.08 2.98
N MET A 149 12.52 -16.74 2.17
CA MET A 149 12.74 -16.05 0.90
C MET A 149 13.51 -14.73 1.10
N PHE A 150 13.21 -13.99 2.17
CA PHE A 150 13.86 -12.71 2.46
C PHE A 150 15.37 -12.86 2.68
N PHE A 151 15.82 -14.02 3.18
CA PHE A 151 17.23 -14.32 3.40
C PHE A 151 17.92 -15.01 2.20
N GLU A 152 17.19 -15.33 1.15
CA GLU A 152 17.78 -15.90 -0.06
C GLU A 152 18.55 -14.83 -0.86
N ASN A 153 19.54 -15.24 -1.65
CA ASN A 153 20.26 -14.33 -2.54
C ASN A 153 19.44 -14.04 -3.79
N ASP A 154 18.55 -14.94 -4.16
CA ASP A 154 17.69 -14.89 -5.34
C ASP A 154 16.27 -15.27 -4.92
N HIS A 155 15.50 -14.24 -4.57
CA HIS A 155 14.12 -14.41 -4.10
C HIS A 155 13.21 -14.93 -5.19
N MET A 156 13.47 -14.54 -6.46
CA MET A 156 12.67 -15.02 -7.57
C MET A 156 12.88 -16.52 -7.78
N LYS A 157 14.12 -16.97 -7.76
CA LYS A 157 14.42 -18.41 -7.85
C LYS A 157 13.74 -19.20 -6.73
N TYR A 158 13.69 -18.67 -5.51
CA TYR A 158 12.95 -19.28 -4.41
C TYR A 158 11.45 -19.39 -4.76
N ALA A 159 10.84 -18.27 -5.20
CA ALA A 159 9.42 -18.20 -5.51
C ALA A 159 9.01 -19.11 -6.67
N LEU A 160 9.84 -19.24 -7.71
CA LEU A 160 9.59 -20.11 -8.87
C LEU A 160 9.59 -21.61 -8.52
N ASN A 161 10.34 -21.98 -7.48
CA ASN A 161 10.48 -23.38 -7.07
C ASN A 161 9.55 -23.79 -5.93
N ILE A 162 8.70 -22.90 -5.43
CA ILE A 162 7.76 -23.20 -4.34
C ILE A 162 6.75 -24.28 -4.76
N GLU A 163 6.41 -25.19 -3.87
CA GLU A 163 5.46 -26.24 -4.15
C GLU A 163 4.01 -25.82 -3.89
N LEU A 164 3.06 -26.63 -4.33
CA LEU A 164 1.64 -26.45 -4.07
C LEU A 164 1.26 -27.20 -2.78
N GLU A 165 0.67 -26.51 -1.84
CA GLU A 165 0.20 -27.08 -0.57
C GLU A 165 -1.30 -27.42 -0.59
N SER A 166 -2.09 -26.60 -1.29
CA SER A 166 -3.53 -26.76 -1.35
C SER A 166 -4.07 -26.44 -2.74
N LYS A 167 -5.30 -26.88 -3.01
CA LYS A 167 -5.95 -26.57 -4.29
C LYS A 167 -6.07 -25.05 -4.49
N PRO A 168 -5.70 -24.51 -5.67
CA PRO A 168 -5.90 -23.10 -5.99
C PRO A 168 -7.36 -22.66 -5.76
N GLY A 169 -7.54 -21.54 -5.09
CA GLY A 169 -8.86 -20.99 -4.72
C GLY A 169 -9.48 -21.59 -3.45
N ALA A 170 -8.87 -22.59 -2.81
CA ALA A 170 -9.48 -23.28 -1.67
C ALA A 170 -9.43 -22.47 -0.36
N LYS A 171 -8.36 -21.69 -0.16
CA LYS A 171 -8.16 -20.90 1.07
C LYS A 171 -7.44 -19.59 0.74
N PHE A 172 -7.70 -18.58 1.57
CA PHE A 172 -6.86 -17.40 1.65
C PHE A 172 -5.64 -17.70 2.51
N GLU A 173 -4.47 -17.33 2.04
CA GLU A 173 -3.23 -17.42 2.81
C GLU A 173 -2.28 -16.32 2.39
N TYR A 174 -2.05 -15.37 3.31
CA TYR A 174 -1.19 -14.24 3.04
C TYR A 174 0.26 -14.70 2.85
N ASN A 175 0.73 -14.63 1.61
CA ASN A 175 1.96 -15.29 1.16
C ASN A 175 2.82 -14.36 0.31
N ASN A 176 4.03 -14.05 0.77
CA ASN A 176 4.97 -13.18 0.07
C ASN A 176 5.43 -13.73 -1.28
N VAL A 177 5.43 -15.05 -1.45
CA VAL A 177 5.77 -15.69 -2.73
C VAL A 177 4.81 -15.26 -3.84
N ASN A 178 3.51 -15.22 -3.54
CA ASN A 178 2.52 -14.71 -4.49
C ASN A 178 2.90 -13.33 -5.02
N SER A 179 3.25 -12.44 -4.12
CA SER A 179 3.60 -11.08 -4.51
C SER A 179 4.95 -11.00 -5.22
N MET A 180 5.92 -11.87 -4.90
CA MET A 180 7.20 -11.92 -5.61
C MET A 180 7.02 -12.34 -7.06
N LEU A 181 6.13 -13.29 -7.34
CA LEU A 181 5.82 -13.76 -8.70
C LEU A 181 5.25 -12.68 -9.62
N ILE A 182 4.66 -11.62 -9.08
CA ILE A 182 4.19 -10.46 -9.85
C ILE A 182 5.34 -9.87 -10.68
N GLY A 183 6.54 -9.81 -10.11
CA GLY A 183 7.73 -9.31 -10.81
C GLY A 183 8.07 -10.12 -12.06
N GLU A 184 7.94 -11.44 -12.00
CA GLU A 184 8.21 -12.33 -13.14
C GLU A 184 7.12 -12.27 -14.19
N ILE A 185 5.84 -12.25 -13.76
CA ILE A 185 4.71 -12.06 -14.68
C ILE A 185 4.89 -10.77 -15.49
N LEU A 186 5.19 -9.66 -14.80
CA LEU A 186 5.40 -8.36 -15.45
C LEU A 186 6.61 -8.39 -16.39
N ARG A 187 7.73 -9.00 -15.98
CA ARG A 187 8.94 -9.09 -16.79
C ARG A 187 8.68 -9.83 -18.10
N ASN A 188 8.01 -10.97 -18.02
CA ASN A 188 7.75 -11.81 -19.19
C ASN A 188 6.65 -11.22 -20.10
N ALA A 189 5.65 -10.52 -19.53
CA ALA A 189 4.63 -9.83 -20.31
C ALA A 189 5.15 -8.56 -21.02
N THR A 190 6.13 -7.85 -20.42
CA THR A 190 6.50 -6.49 -20.86
C THR A 190 7.96 -6.34 -21.33
N GLY A 191 8.82 -7.28 -21.00
CA GLY A 191 10.27 -7.19 -21.21
C GLY A 191 10.99 -6.24 -20.23
N LYS A 192 10.32 -5.72 -19.18
CA LYS A 192 10.86 -4.73 -18.24
C LYS A 192 10.77 -5.20 -16.80
N THR A 193 11.69 -4.73 -15.95
CA THR A 193 11.63 -4.99 -14.50
C THR A 193 10.48 -4.21 -13.85
N ALA A 194 9.94 -4.73 -12.75
CA ALA A 194 8.88 -4.04 -12.01
C ALA A 194 9.32 -2.65 -11.52
N LYS A 195 10.59 -2.47 -11.14
CA LYS A 195 11.18 -1.16 -10.79
C LYS A 195 11.11 -0.16 -11.94
N THR A 196 11.45 -0.59 -13.16
CA THR A 196 11.33 0.25 -14.34
C THR A 196 9.88 0.62 -14.62
N LEU A 197 8.99 -0.38 -14.55
CA LEU A 197 7.57 -0.18 -14.82
C LEU A 197 6.90 0.77 -13.83
N ILE A 198 7.18 0.63 -12.54
CA ILE A 198 6.56 1.49 -11.53
C ILE A 198 6.98 2.95 -11.71
N LYS A 199 8.26 3.18 -12.03
CA LYS A 199 8.77 4.51 -12.35
C LYS A 199 8.07 5.12 -13.57
N GLU A 200 8.03 4.38 -14.68
CA GLU A 200 7.51 4.88 -15.97
C GLU A 200 5.98 5.04 -15.98
N ARG A 201 5.27 4.09 -15.33
CA ARG A 201 3.83 3.96 -15.50
C ARG A 201 3.00 4.59 -14.40
N ILE A 202 3.56 4.69 -13.18
CA ILE A 202 2.86 5.26 -12.04
C ILE A 202 3.58 6.51 -11.56
N PHE A 203 4.80 6.38 -11.06
CA PHE A 203 5.45 7.45 -10.32
C PHE A 203 5.65 8.71 -11.15
N SER A 204 6.18 8.60 -12.38
CA SER A 204 6.32 9.75 -13.28
C SER A 204 5.00 10.42 -13.67
N LYS A 205 3.87 9.71 -13.51
CA LYS A 205 2.53 10.24 -13.85
C LYS A 205 1.91 11.00 -12.70
N ILE A 206 2.25 10.63 -11.48
CA ILE A 206 1.71 11.26 -10.27
C ILE A 206 2.68 12.26 -9.62
N GLY A 207 3.76 12.62 -10.34
CA GLY A 207 4.74 13.62 -9.86
C GLY A 207 5.63 13.11 -8.73
N LEU A 208 6.01 11.82 -8.78
CA LEU A 208 6.91 11.19 -7.81
C LEU A 208 8.22 10.82 -8.50
N ASP A 209 9.28 11.54 -8.19
CA ASP A 209 10.57 11.35 -8.83
C ASP A 209 11.61 10.70 -7.91
N ASN A 210 11.44 10.83 -6.59
CA ASN A 210 12.41 10.39 -5.61
C ASN A 210 11.89 9.19 -4.83
N PHE A 211 12.44 8.02 -5.09
CA PHE A 211 12.09 6.76 -4.43
C PHE A 211 13.22 5.74 -4.56
N THR A 212 13.20 4.74 -3.70
CA THR A 212 14.02 3.54 -3.86
C THR A 212 13.12 2.31 -3.93
N ALA A 213 13.36 1.43 -4.89
CA ALA A 213 12.77 0.10 -4.94
C ALA A 213 13.84 -0.93 -4.57
N TRP A 214 13.52 -1.79 -3.61
CA TRP A 214 14.49 -2.79 -3.17
C TRP A 214 14.64 -3.92 -4.18
N GLU A 215 15.87 -4.43 -4.28
CA GLU A 215 16.24 -5.52 -5.16
C GLU A 215 17.01 -6.58 -4.36
N ASP A 216 16.90 -7.85 -4.75
CA ASP A 216 17.71 -8.92 -4.20
C ASP A 216 19.13 -8.93 -4.80
N SER A 217 20.01 -9.84 -4.33
CA SER A 217 21.38 -9.93 -4.83
C SER A 217 21.47 -10.41 -6.29
N ALA A 218 20.41 -10.97 -6.82
CA ALA A 218 20.30 -11.38 -8.24
C ALA A 218 19.76 -10.25 -9.13
N GLY A 219 19.35 -9.11 -8.56
CA GLY A 219 18.81 -7.96 -9.26
C GLY A 219 17.31 -8.04 -9.53
N ASN A 220 16.58 -8.91 -8.83
CA ASN A 220 15.13 -8.97 -8.93
C ASN A 220 14.51 -7.89 -8.05
N THR A 221 13.56 -7.11 -8.60
CA THR A 221 12.77 -6.18 -7.79
C THR A 221 11.93 -6.94 -6.78
N LEU A 222 11.97 -6.55 -5.50
CA LEU A 222 11.19 -7.18 -4.45
C LEU A 222 9.73 -6.72 -4.51
N THR A 223 8.93 -7.36 -5.34
CA THR A 223 7.52 -6.96 -5.55
C THR A 223 6.59 -7.31 -4.38
N TYR A 224 7.07 -8.07 -3.40
CA TYR A 224 6.36 -8.34 -2.15
C TYR A 224 6.66 -7.33 -1.03
N CYS A 225 7.69 -6.52 -1.18
CA CYS A 225 8.15 -5.42 -0.31
C CYS A 225 9.07 -4.57 -1.22
N CYS A 226 9.55 -3.67 -0.96
CA CYS A 226 9.75 -2.55 -0.14
C CYS A 226 10.07 -1.39 -1.08
N LEU A 227 9.38 -0.31 -0.88
CA LEU A 227 9.65 0.97 -1.51
C LEU A 227 10.05 1.94 -0.39
N ASP A 228 11.00 2.82 -0.64
CA ASP A 228 11.32 3.90 0.28
C ASP A 228 10.92 5.22 -0.36
N MET A 229 10.09 5.98 0.33
CA MET A 229 9.65 7.31 -0.09
C MET A 229 9.05 8.07 1.10
N SER A 230 8.71 9.34 0.89
CA SER A 230 8.11 10.17 1.93
C SER A 230 6.64 9.86 2.18
N ALA A 231 6.10 10.28 3.33
CA ALA A 231 4.67 10.14 3.64
C ALA A 231 3.79 10.85 2.61
N ARG A 232 4.23 12.01 2.12
CA ARG A 232 3.54 12.76 1.06
C ARG A 232 3.50 11.98 -0.25
N ASP A 233 4.58 11.26 -0.59
CA ASP A 233 4.66 10.48 -1.83
C ASP A 233 3.79 9.22 -1.78
N TYR A 234 3.74 8.55 -0.62
CA TYR A 234 2.77 7.47 -0.40
C TYR A 234 1.32 7.96 -0.57
N SER A 235 1.04 9.17 -0.13
CA SER A 235 -0.30 9.76 -0.22
C SER A 235 -0.72 10.03 -1.67
N ARG A 236 0.22 10.28 -2.60
CA ARG A 236 -0.09 10.43 -4.03
C ARG A 236 -0.70 9.15 -4.62
N PHE A 237 -0.19 8.00 -4.22
CA PHE A 237 -0.76 6.73 -4.64
C PHE A 237 -2.17 6.50 -4.06
N GLY A 238 -2.37 6.87 -2.80
CA GLY A 238 -3.70 6.86 -2.20
C GLY A 238 -4.70 7.75 -2.98
N LEU A 239 -4.27 8.95 -3.32
CA LEU A 239 -5.09 9.90 -4.10
C LEU A 239 -5.40 9.38 -5.50
N LEU A 240 -4.45 8.73 -6.18
CA LEU A 240 -4.68 8.08 -7.48
C LEU A 240 -5.81 7.05 -7.39
N PHE A 241 -5.81 6.18 -6.38
CA PHE A 241 -6.85 5.18 -6.18
C PHE A 241 -8.19 5.78 -5.74
N SER A 242 -8.16 6.81 -4.88
CA SER A 242 -9.37 7.57 -4.50
C SER A 242 -10.10 8.12 -5.74
N ARG A 243 -9.37 8.48 -6.77
CA ARG A 243 -9.85 9.12 -8.00
C ARG A 243 -9.94 8.19 -9.21
N ASP A 244 -10.31 6.94 -8.97
CA ASP A 244 -10.55 5.95 -10.04
C ASP A 244 -9.35 5.77 -10.99
N GLY A 245 -8.13 5.94 -10.52
CA GLY A 245 -6.91 5.80 -11.33
C GLY A 245 -6.62 6.98 -12.26
N ASN A 246 -7.39 8.06 -12.16
CA ASN A 246 -7.15 9.28 -12.91
C ASN A 246 -6.20 10.22 -12.15
N TRP A 247 -5.28 10.83 -12.88
CA TRP A 247 -4.40 11.88 -12.38
C TRP A 247 -4.38 13.04 -13.35
N ASP A 248 -5.01 14.13 -12.99
CA ASP A 248 -5.07 15.37 -13.78
C ASP A 248 -5.45 15.13 -15.26
N GLY A 249 -6.55 14.44 -15.46
CA GLY A 249 -7.06 14.08 -16.79
C GLY A 249 -6.36 12.90 -17.47
N ASN A 250 -5.28 12.38 -16.90
CA ASN A 250 -4.58 11.21 -17.41
C ASN A 250 -5.11 9.94 -16.74
N ASN A 251 -5.58 8.99 -17.53
CA ASN A 251 -5.95 7.67 -17.04
C ASN A 251 -4.67 6.83 -16.82
N VAL A 252 -4.18 6.79 -15.58
CA VAL A 252 -2.97 6.05 -15.19
C VAL A 252 -3.29 4.57 -15.00
N ILE A 253 -4.43 4.28 -14.37
CA ILE A 253 -4.97 2.93 -14.14
C ILE A 253 -6.46 3.01 -14.51
N SER A 254 -7.00 2.00 -15.18
CA SER A 254 -8.42 2.01 -15.52
C SER A 254 -9.31 2.02 -14.28
N LYS A 255 -10.42 2.72 -14.38
CA LYS A 255 -11.46 2.73 -13.35
C LYS A 255 -11.98 1.32 -13.07
N GLU A 256 -12.05 0.49 -14.08
CA GLU A 256 -12.48 -0.90 -14.02
C GLU A 256 -11.56 -1.71 -13.09
N TYR A 257 -10.24 -1.57 -13.26
CA TYR A 257 -9.27 -2.25 -12.41
C TYR A 257 -9.30 -1.71 -10.97
N VAL A 258 -9.38 -0.39 -10.79
CA VAL A 258 -9.52 0.20 -9.44
C VAL A 258 -10.77 -0.33 -8.75
N ASN A 259 -11.91 -0.38 -9.43
CA ASN A 259 -13.14 -0.90 -8.85
C ASN A 259 -13.05 -2.40 -8.53
N GLU A 260 -12.40 -3.19 -9.38
CA GLU A 260 -12.16 -4.61 -9.10
C GLU A 260 -11.22 -4.79 -7.89
N THR A 261 -10.18 -3.97 -7.78
CA THR A 261 -9.26 -3.97 -6.64
C THR A 261 -9.97 -3.68 -5.32
N LEU A 262 -10.91 -2.74 -5.33
CA LEU A 262 -11.61 -2.32 -4.11
C LEU A 262 -12.86 -3.17 -3.81
N LYS A 263 -13.10 -4.22 -4.59
CA LYS A 263 -14.19 -5.17 -4.37
C LYS A 263 -13.69 -6.36 -3.55
N PRO A 264 -14.24 -6.60 -2.34
CA PRO A 264 -13.78 -7.71 -1.51
C PRO A 264 -13.95 -9.04 -2.23
N TYR A 265 -12.87 -9.77 -2.40
CA TYR A 265 -12.90 -11.14 -2.91
C TYR A 265 -13.39 -12.11 -1.85
N TRP A 266 -12.91 -11.94 -0.62
CA TRP A 266 -13.36 -12.65 0.56
C TRP A 266 -14.11 -11.68 1.47
N GLY A 267 -15.31 -12.02 1.88
CA GLY A 267 -16.09 -11.20 2.81
C GLY A 267 -15.40 -11.06 4.17
N SER A 268 -14.62 -12.08 4.54
CA SER A 268 -13.75 -12.10 5.71
C SER A 268 -12.48 -12.86 5.37
N THR A 269 -11.36 -12.49 5.95
CA THR A 269 -10.13 -13.27 5.90
C THR A 269 -10.17 -14.34 7.01
N PRO A 270 -9.68 -15.56 6.78
CA PRO A 270 -9.42 -16.48 7.87
C PRO A 270 -8.55 -15.83 8.94
N SER A 271 -8.75 -16.20 10.18
CA SER A 271 -7.92 -15.71 11.28
C SER A 271 -6.44 -15.94 10.99
N MET A 272 -5.70 -14.85 10.92
CA MET A 272 -4.24 -14.82 10.84
C MET A 272 -3.68 -14.21 12.13
N GLY A 273 -4.17 -14.64 13.29
CA GLY A 273 -3.83 -14.05 14.57
C GLY A 273 -4.42 -12.65 14.72
N TRP A 274 -3.64 -11.63 14.42
CA TRP A 274 -4.05 -10.22 14.52
C TRP A 274 -5.04 -9.75 13.46
N VAL A 275 -5.34 -10.55 12.43
CA VAL A 275 -6.35 -10.21 11.42
C VAL A 275 -7.69 -10.79 11.85
N HIS A 276 -8.54 -9.95 12.41
CA HIS A 276 -9.89 -10.33 12.78
C HIS A 276 -10.78 -10.34 11.53
N SER A 277 -11.24 -11.52 11.18
CA SER A 277 -11.96 -11.79 9.94
C SER A 277 -13.26 -10.99 9.75
N ASP A 278 -13.86 -10.51 10.82
CA ASP A 278 -15.16 -9.83 10.78
C ASP A 278 -15.05 -8.38 10.30
N THR A 279 -13.85 -7.79 10.35
CA THR A 279 -13.64 -6.37 10.09
C THR A 279 -12.78 -6.08 8.87
N ARG A 280 -12.12 -7.09 8.31
CA ARG A 280 -11.22 -6.92 7.16
C ARG A 280 -11.50 -7.92 6.05
N GLY A 281 -11.59 -7.40 4.82
CA GLY A 281 -11.56 -8.16 3.58
C GLY A 281 -10.21 -7.97 2.85
N TYR A 282 -10.02 -8.72 1.77
CA TYR A 282 -8.83 -8.62 0.92
C TYR A 282 -9.21 -8.70 -0.55
N SER A 283 -8.58 -7.91 -1.38
CA SER A 283 -8.75 -7.98 -2.84
C SER A 283 -7.51 -7.40 -3.53
N LEU A 284 -6.96 -8.16 -4.48
CA LEU A 284 -5.86 -7.74 -5.37
C LEU A 284 -4.75 -6.95 -4.65
N GLN A 285 -4.24 -7.50 -3.55
CA GLN A 285 -3.18 -6.91 -2.70
C GLN A 285 -3.61 -5.67 -1.90
N TRP A 286 -4.92 -5.47 -1.68
CA TRP A 286 -5.48 -4.43 -0.83
C TRP A 286 -6.26 -5.01 0.34
N TRP A 287 -6.22 -4.33 1.48
CA TRP A 287 -7.07 -4.59 2.62
C TRP A 287 -8.30 -3.69 2.59
N ILE A 288 -9.42 -4.23 2.99
CA ILE A 288 -10.70 -3.52 2.99
C ILE A 288 -11.27 -3.60 4.39
N SER A 289 -11.33 -2.47 5.08
CA SER A 289 -11.83 -2.38 6.44
C SER A 289 -13.26 -1.85 6.41
N LYS A 290 -14.15 -2.51 7.15
CA LYS A 290 -15.50 -2.05 7.37
C LYS A 290 -15.56 -1.35 8.73
N TYR A 291 -16.18 -0.20 8.76
CA TYR A 291 -16.60 0.44 10.00
C TYR A 291 -18.01 -0.04 10.38
N ASP A 292 -18.92 0.01 9.40
CA ASP A 292 -20.24 -0.57 9.41
C ASP A 292 -20.55 -1.13 8.02
N GLU A 293 -21.80 -1.49 7.74
CA GLU A 293 -22.16 -2.01 6.42
C GLU A 293 -22.08 -0.95 5.30
N GLN A 294 -21.98 0.34 5.65
CA GLN A 294 -22.01 1.46 4.71
C GLN A 294 -20.64 2.11 4.48
N ALA A 295 -19.81 2.20 5.53
CA ALA A 295 -18.50 2.84 5.43
C ALA A 295 -17.41 1.81 5.14
N LYS A 296 -16.71 1.99 4.02
CA LYS A 296 -15.57 1.17 3.63
C LYS A 296 -14.32 2.02 3.59
N ILE A 297 -13.36 1.65 4.41
CA ILE A 297 -12.01 2.21 4.35
C ILE A 297 -11.12 1.17 3.67
N TYR A 298 -10.55 1.55 2.54
CA TYR A 298 -9.55 0.75 1.84
C TYR A 298 -8.18 1.10 2.36
N ASN A 299 -7.31 0.12 2.51
CA ASN A 299 -5.95 0.43 2.90
C ASN A 299 -4.90 -0.52 2.35
N THR A 300 -3.72 0.03 2.13
CA THR A 300 -2.50 -0.75 2.04
C THR A 300 -2.01 -1.05 3.45
N SER A 301 -1.31 -2.15 3.66
CA SER A 301 -0.79 -2.49 4.99
C SER A 301 0.63 -3.06 4.88
N GLY A 302 1.54 -2.46 5.61
CA GLY A 302 2.92 -2.93 5.74
C GLY A 302 3.29 -3.20 7.18
N LYS A 303 4.26 -4.10 7.38
CA LYS A 303 4.79 -4.45 8.70
C LYS A 303 5.12 -3.16 9.47
N PHE A 304 4.89 -3.16 10.76
CA PHE A 304 5.11 -2.03 11.64
C PHE A 304 4.17 -0.84 11.47
N GLY A 305 3.06 -1.00 10.71
CA GLY A 305 2.03 0.02 10.59
C GLY A 305 2.27 1.06 9.50
N GLN A 306 2.85 0.63 8.40
CA GLN A 306 2.86 1.42 7.17
C GLN A 306 1.47 1.35 6.55
N PHE A 307 0.75 2.45 6.52
CA PHE A 307 -0.63 2.48 6.03
C PHE A 307 -0.87 3.64 5.07
N ILE A 308 -1.67 3.35 4.04
CA ILE A 308 -2.37 4.37 3.26
C ILE A 308 -3.84 4.00 3.36
N PHE A 309 -4.61 4.73 4.15
CA PHE A 309 -6.06 4.58 4.24
C PHE A 309 -6.73 5.49 3.22
N ILE A 310 -7.78 4.99 2.60
CA ILE A 310 -8.56 5.70 1.58
C ILE A 310 -10.03 5.58 1.91
N ASP A 311 -10.69 6.72 2.06
CA ASP A 311 -12.13 6.85 1.96
C ASP A 311 -12.45 7.49 0.61
N LYS A 312 -12.79 6.65 -0.35
CA LYS A 312 -12.98 7.06 -1.74
C LYS A 312 -14.21 7.98 -1.90
N ASP A 313 -15.27 7.71 -1.15
CA ASP A 313 -16.53 8.45 -1.28
C ASP A 313 -16.39 9.89 -0.80
N ARG A 314 -15.49 10.13 0.15
CA ARG A 314 -15.22 11.45 0.70
C ARG A 314 -13.90 12.07 0.24
N ASP A 315 -13.16 11.40 -0.65
CA ASP A 315 -11.82 11.78 -1.11
C ASP A 315 -10.88 12.15 0.05
N ILE A 316 -10.84 11.24 1.06
CA ILE A 316 -9.97 11.37 2.22
C ILE A 316 -8.87 10.31 2.11
N ILE A 317 -7.62 10.74 2.24
CA ILE A 317 -6.47 9.85 2.34
C ILE A 317 -5.75 10.14 3.66
N PHE A 318 -5.45 9.08 4.40
CA PHE A 318 -4.62 9.19 5.58
C PHE A 318 -3.45 8.23 5.48
N THR A 319 -2.25 8.79 5.46
CA THR A 319 -1.00 8.01 5.37
C THR A 319 -0.27 8.06 6.69
N ARG A 320 0.18 6.90 7.16
CA ARG A 320 1.10 6.75 8.28
C ARG A 320 2.32 5.97 7.82
N ILE A 321 3.50 6.47 8.15
CA ILE A 321 4.77 5.76 8.00
C ILE A 321 5.53 5.75 9.33
N THR A 322 6.35 4.72 9.53
CA THR A 322 7.06 4.50 10.79
C THR A 322 8.57 4.60 10.61
N LYS A 323 9.29 4.79 11.71
CA LYS A 323 10.75 4.95 11.82
C LYS A 323 11.48 3.65 11.50
N TYR A 324 11.21 3.09 10.32
CA TYR A 324 11.85 1.87 9.89
C TYR A 324 12.62 2.08 8.62
N TYR A 325 13.91 1.86 8.72
CA TYR A 325 14.91 1.73 7.68
C TYR A 325 14.56 2.21 6.28
N PRO A 326 15.10 3.31 5.85
CA PRO A 326 15.59 3.39 4.48
C PRO A 326 16.96 2.71 4.41
N THR A 327 17.04 1.53 3.81
CA THR A 327 18.34 0.87 3.58
C THR A 327 18.97 1.32 2.27
N GLY A 328 18.37 2.28 1.58
CA GLY A 328 18.85 2.71 0.26
C GLY A 328 18.63 1.65 -0.84
N GLY A 329 17.69 0.71 -0.62
CA GLY A 329 17.31 -0.27 -1.63
C GLY A 329 18.15 -1.55 -1.65
N ASP A 330 19.09 -1.70 -0.74
CA ASP A 330 19.94 -2.87 -0.71
C ASP A 330 19.99 -3.53 0.66
N VAL A 331 18.90 -4.24 0.99
CA VAL A 331 18.82 -5.04 2.23
C VAL A 331 19.89 -6.10 2.28
N GLN A 332 20.27 -6.64 1.15
CA GLN A 332 21.17 -7.79 1.09
C GLN A 332 22.63 -7.39 1.17
N ASN A 333 22.97 -6.17 0.75
CA ASN A 333 24.29 -5.59 0.99
C ASN A 333 24.40 -4.95 2.38
N PHE A 334 23.31 -4.91 3.13
CA PHE A 334 23.39 -4.57 4.53
C PHE A 334 24.13 -5.70 5.26
N GLY A 335 25.46 -5.57 5.34
CA GLY A 335 26.37 -6.58 5.86
C GLY A 335 25.93 -7.25 7.18
N PRO A 336 25.34 -6.50 8.16
CA PRO A 336 24.77 -7.09 9.37
C PRO A 336 23.61 -8.05 9.13
N LEU A 337 22.71 -7.80 8.16
CA LEU A 337 21.60 -8.72 7.88
C LEU A 337 22.08 -10.03 7.24
N LYS A 338 23.08 -9.98 6.36
CA LYS A 338 23.75 -11.19 5.85
C LYS A 338 24.36 -12.02 6.98
N PHE A 339 25.02 -11.34 7.92
CA PHE A 339 25.61 -12.00 9.08
C PHE A 339 24.53 -12.59 10.00
N LEU A 340 23.36 -11.98 10.08
CA LEU A 340 22.27 -12.41 10.94
C LEU A 340 21.32 -13.43 10.28
N LYS A 341 21.60 -13.84 9.03
CA LYS A 341 20.86 -14.92 8.32
C LYS A 341 20.69 -16.20 9.17
N PHE A 342 21.64 -16.48 10.05
CA PHE A 342 21.59 -17.63 10.95
C PHE A 342 20.48 -17.54 12.01
N LEU A 343 19.92 -16.35 12.26
CA LEU A 343 18.84 -16.15 13.22
C LEU A 343 17.49 -16.64 12.70
N GLY A 344 17.37 -16.91 11.38
CA GLY A 344 16.22 -17.57 10.79
C GLY A 344 14.95 -16.72 10.71
N SER A 345 14.95 -15.48 11.23
CA SER A 345 13.80 -14.59 11.13
C SER A 345 14.22 -13.13 11.00
N VAL A 346 13.44 -12.33 10.26
CA VAL A 346 13.67 -10.89 10.09
C VAL A 346 13.49 -10.17 11.42
N ASP A 347 12.53 -10.57 12.24
CA ASP A 347 12.30 -9.95 13.55
C ASP A 347 13.48 -10.16 14.48
N ALA A 348 14.03 -11.37 14.51
CA ALA A 348 15.24 -11.64 15.29
C ALA A 348 16.43 -10.82 14.77
N ALA A 349 16.59 -10.70 13.45
CA ALA A 349 17.63 -9.89 12.84
C ALA A 349 17.45 -8.39 13.15
N ILE A 350 16.24 -7.87 13.10
CA ILE A 350 15.89 -6.51 13.49
C ILE A 350 16.15 -6.30 14.99
N GLY A 351 15.75 -7.24 15.83
CA GLY A 351 16.01 -7.18 17.27
C GLY A 351 17.51 -7.05 17.61
N VAL A 352 18.35 -7.87 16.97
CA VAL A 352 19.81 -7.77 17.15
C VAL A 352 20.34 -6.46 16.58
N ALA A 353 19.89 -6.04 15.40
CA ALA A 353 20.30 -4.78 14.79
C ALA A 353 19.98 -3.58 15.71
N ARG A 354 18.81 -3.57 16.37
CA ARG A 354 18.43 -2.57 17.36
C ARG A 354 19.32 -2.60 18.57
N PHE A 355 19.54 -3.77 19.14
CA PHE A 355 20.43 -3.90 20.27
C PHE A 355 21.80 -3.30 19.96
N LEU A 356 22.38 -3.60 18.80
CA LEU A 356 23.65 -3.07 18.34
C LEU A 356 23.61 -1.55 18.14
N ASN A 357 22.50 -1.01 17.64
CA ASN A 357 22.30 0.43 17.51
C ASN A 357 22.18 1.12 18.88
N ASN A 358 21.43 0.52 19.80
CA ASN A 358 21.21 1.08 21.15
C ASN A 358 22.50 1.16 21.97
N ILE A 359 23.41 0.23 21.77
CA ILE A 359 24.74 0.26 22.41
C ILE A 359 25.79 1.04 21.60
N GLY A 360 25.38 1.67 20.49
CA GLY A 360 26.24 2.54 19.68
C GLY A 360 27.27 1.83 18.81
N LEU A 361 27.20 0.51 18.67
CA LEU A 361 28.11 -0.26 17.82
C LEU A 361 27.79 -0.15 16.34
N VAL A 362 26.54 0.13 15.98
CA VAL A 362 26.10 0.31 14.60
C VAL A 362 25.25 1.58 14.54
N LYS A 363 25.57 2.49 13.64
CA LYS A 363 24.70 3.63 13.32
C LYS A 363 23.98 3.34 12.01
N PHE A 364 22.69 3.31 12.06
CA PHE A 364 21.88 3.19 10.86
C PHE A 364 21.69 4.56 10.21
N VAL A 365 21.77 4.60 8.88
CA VAL A 365 21.54 5.81 8.12
C VAL A 365 20.04 6.12 8.21
N GLY A 366 19.66 7.26 8.78
CA GLY A 366 18.27 7.69 8.87
C GLY A 366 17.69 7.86 10.28
N GLY A 367 18.49 7.74 11.35
CA GLY A 367 18.05 8.11 12.69
C GLY A 367 18.01 6.96 13.69
N ASN A 368 17.57 7.28 14.90
CA ASN A 368 17.41 6.30 15.96
C ASN A 368 16.33 5.30 15.58
N LEU A 369 16.70 4.04 15.46
CA LEU A 369 15.76 2.93 15.44
C LEU A 369 15.07 2.86 16.79
N GLN A 370 14.02 3.63 16.94
CA GLN A 370 13.15 3.45 18.07
C GLN A 370 12.26 2.26 17.81
N THR A 371 12.26 1.33 18.73
CA THR A 371 11.34 0.23 18.73
C THR A 371 9.93 0.75 18.89
N PRO A 372 9.02 0.47 17.94
CA PRO A 372 7.60 0.66 18.18
C PRO A 372 7.18 -0.15 19.40
N VAL A 373 6.38 0.42 20.26
CA VAL A 373 5.94 -0.27 21.48
C VAL A 373 5.07 -1.48 21.17
N THR A 374 4.31 -1.42 20.06
CA THR A 374 3.33 -2.44 19.70
C THR A 374 3.60 -3.11 18.37
N LEU A 375 4.46 -2.54 17.55
CA LEU A 375 4.58 -2.91 16.13
C LEU A 375 5.63 -3.97 15.85
N GLU A 376 6.46 -4.29 16.80
CA GLU A 376 7.39 -5.42 16.66
C GLU A 376 6.68 -6.72 16.48
N GLU A 377 5.59 -6.77 17.14
CA GLU A 377 4.67 -7.86 17.16
C GLU A 377 3.42 -7.40 16.41
N GLY A 378 3.50 -7.19 15.12
CA GLY A 378 2.35 -6.78 14.27
C GLY A 378 1.13 -7.69 14.39
N GLU A 379 1.06 -8.46 15.45
CA GLU A 379 0.06 -9.43 15.86
C GLU A 379 -0.47 -9.11 17.27
N SER A 380 -0.04 -8.01 17.89
CA SER A 380 -0.52 -7.68 19.24
C SER A 380 -1.94 -7.10 19.20
N ASP A 381 -2.71 -7.38 20.24
CA ASP A 381 -4.07 -6.84 20.39
C ASP A 381 -4.06 -5.32 20.42
N GLU A 382 -3.06 -4.71 21.05
CA GLU A 382 -2.91 -3.25 21.15
C GLU A 382 -2.68 -2.60 19.78
N PHE A 383 -1.89 -3.24 18.92
CA PHE A 383 -1.69 -2.77 17.56
C PHE A 383 -2.99 -2.81 16.75
N TYR A 384 -3.72 -3.92 16.89
CA TYR A 384 -4.99 -4.09 16.22
C TYR A 384 -6.04 -3.10 16.74
N GLU A 385 -6.13 -2.88 18.04
CA GLU A 385 -7.01 -1.87 18.63
C GLU A 385 -6.71 -0.47 18.11
N GLN A 386 -5.43 -0.07 18.05
CA GLN A 386 -5.03 1.22 17.49
C GLN A 386 -5.44 1.32 16.01
N TYR A 387 -5.22 0.26 15.22
CA TYR A 387 -5.63 0.21 13.82
C TYR A 387 -7.16 0.42 13.68
N ILE A 388 -7.95 -0.28 14.46
CA ILE A 388 -9.43 -0.14 14.45
C ILE A 388 -9.85 1.25 14.89
N GLU A 389 -9.23 1.83 15.90
CA GLU A 389 -9.54 3.21 16.32
C GLU A 389 -9.20 4.25 15.23
N ILE A 390 -8.10 4.05 14.49
CA ILE A 390 -7.77 4.90 13.34
C ILE A 390 -8.86 4.77 12.27
N VAL A 391 -9.26 3.55 11.90
CA VAL A 391 -10.32 3.30 10.92
C VAL A 391 -11.64 3.95 11.36
N ASN A 392 -12.03 3.76 12.62
CA ASN A 392 -13.25 4.34 13.18
C ASN A 392 -13.22 5.87 13.17
N THR A 393 -12.08 6.46 13.52
CA THR A 393 -11.91 7.92 13.52
C THR A 393 -11.99 8.47 12.10
N LEU A 394 -11.37 7.81 11.13
CA LEU A 394 -11.45 8.20 9.71
C LEU A 394 -12.89 8.07 9.18
N ALA A 395 -13.56 6.95 9.47
CA ALA A 395 -14.94 6.72 9.02
C ALA A 395 -15.93 7.75 9.58
N THR A 396 -15.65 8.30 10.77
CA THR A 396 -16.51 9.27 11.46
C THR A 396 -16.03 10.70 11.36
N LEU A 397 -14.96 11.01 10.61
CA LEU A 397 -14.58 12.38 10.32
C LEU A 397 -15.76 13.12 9.66
N GLN A 398 -16.35 14.05 10.38
CA GLN A 398 -17.54 14.77 9.94
C GLN A 398 -17.21 16.21 9.56
N ALA A 399 -18.16 16.82 8.83
CA ALA A 399 -18.28 18.24 8.68
C ALA A 399 -18.49 18.92 10.06
N ASN A 400 -17.94 20.12 10.21
CA ASN A 400 -18.27 20.99 11.35
C ASN A 400 -19.74 21.40 11.35
#